data_4840f9ef83197c97d619ab12683354d4
#
_entry.id   4840f9ef83197c97d619ab12683354d4
#
_cell.length_a   1.000
_cell.length_b   1.000
_cell.length_c   1.000
_cell.angle_alpha   90.00
_cell.angle_beta   90.00
_cell.angle_gamma   90.00
#
_symmetry.space_group_name_H-M   'P 1'
#
loop_
_entity.id
_entity.type
_entity.pdbx_description
1 polymer ?
#
loop_
_entity_poly.entity_id
_entity_poly.type
_entity_poly.pdbx_seq_one_letter_code
_entity_poly.pdbx_strand_id
1 'polypeptide(L)'
;MPNVLSAQQIEHFHSQGFLEAIPVLSQGEVEHYRGCLESFERMYPNDVKKLKSKSHILCPWVADIARNENILDVYEDLIGPNILCYSMAFRIKDPDGKTFAGWHQDGAANPIKPILVIGALALADCSLAHGCLKVIPGSHKKGVLQHTDTGNPDSILSRGQFISTEFDESKAVNLELKAGEIGLFNAGIIHSSPVNTSDERRLVLLVEMIPTHT
;
A
#
# COMPACT_ATOMS: atom_id res chain seq x y z
N MET A 1 17.16 10.37 16.98
CA MET A 1 17.45 10.82 15.59
C MET A 1 16.72 9.85 14.69
N PRO A 2 16.28 10.25 13.49
CA PRO A 2 15.69 9.30 12.55
C PRO A 2 16.69 8.20 12.17
N ASN A 3 16.17 7.00 11.87
CA ASN A 3 16.99 5.83 11.51
C ASN A 3 17.42 5.87 10.03
N VAL A 4 16.44 6.13 9.14
CA VAL A 4 16.59 6.02 7.67
C VAL A 4 16.10 7.29 6.96
N LEU A 5 14.98 7.87 7.40
CA LEU A 5 14.38 9.03 6.76
C LEU A 5 15.10 10.33 7.16
N SER A 6 15.32 11.21 6.19
CA SER A 6 15.75 12.57 6.50
C SER A 6 14.62 13.37 7.18
N ALA A 7 14.97 14.41 7.94
CA ALA A 7 13.98 15.32 8.53
C ALA A 7 13.06 15.94 7.47
N GLN A 8 13.56 16.18 6.25
CA GLN A 8 12.78 16.70 5.14
C GLN A 8 11.74 15.67 4.64
N GLN A 9 12.08 14.38 4.59
CA GLN A 9 11.13 13.34 4.21
C GLN A 9 10.03 13.19 5.27
N ILE A 10 10.38 13.22 6.55
CA ILE A 10 9.40 13.16 7.66
C ILE A 10 8.44 14.35 7.58
N GLU A 11 8.96 15.57 7.39
CA GLU A 11 8.13 16.77 7.22
C GLU A 11 7.26 16.68 5.95
N HIS A 12 7.80 16.18 4.85
CA HIS A 12 7.05 15.94 3.61
C HIS A 12 5.89 14.96 3.86
N PHE A 13 6.12 13.84 4.55
CA PHE A 13 5.06 12.90 4.91
C PHE A 13 3.95 13.57 5.73
N HIS A 14 4.31 14.32 6.77
CA HIS A 14 3.32 15.01 7.60
C HIS A 14 2.58 16.13 6.85
N SER A 15 3.25 16.81 5.92
CA SER A 15 2.65 17.90 5.16
C SER A 15 1.84 17.43 3.96
N GLN A 16 2.34 16.48 3.19
CA GLN A 16 1.76 15.99 1.94
C GLN A 16 1.00 14.67 2.09
N GLY A 17 1.28 13.88 3.13
CA GLY A 17 0.58 12.63 3.43
C GLY A 17 1.14 11.40 2.72
N PHE A 18 2.28 11.50 2.07
CA PHE A 18 2.94 10.38 1.41
C PHE A 18 4.46 10.53 1.36
N LEU A 19 5.14 9.43 1.10
CA LEU A 19 6.55 9.38 0.70
C LEU A 19 6.67 8.56 -0.59
N GLU A 20 7.55 9.02 -1.45
CA GLU A 20 7.97 8.30 -2.66
C GLU A 20 8.80 7.06 -2.31
N ALA A 21 9.31 6.39 -3.33
CA ALA A 21 10.06 5.15 -3.25
C ALA A 21 11.26 5.19 -2.29
N ILE A 22 11.27 4.27 -1.34
CA ILE A 22 12.37 4.05 -0.39
C ILE A 22 12.83 2.59 -0.55
N PRO A 23 14.11 2.33 -0.89
CA PRO A 23 14.64 0.97 -0.95
C PRO A 23 14.65 0.33 0.45
N VAL A 24 14.00 -0.84 0.59
CA VAL A 24 13.91 -1.57 1.87
C VAL A 24 14.26 -3.05 1.75
N LEU A 25 14.18 -3.64 0.54
CA LEU A 25 14.56 -5.02 0.31
C LEU A 25 15.70 -5.10 -0.70
N SER A 26 16.64 -5.99 -0.46
CA SER A 26 17.64 -6.40 -1.44
C SER A 26 17.01 -7.21 -2.59
N GLN A 27 17.70 -7.31 -3.71
CA GLN A 27 17.29 -8.14 -4.83
C GLN A 27 17.04 -9.61 -4.43
N GLY A 28 17.91 -10.17 -3.57
CA GLY A 28 17.75 -11.54 -3.08
C GLY A 28 16.51 -11.74 -2.21
N GLU A 29 16.14 -10.75 -1.39
CA GLU A 29 14.90 -10.78 -0.61
C GLU A 29 13.67 -10.68 -1.51
N VAL A 30 13.70 -9.82 -2.52
CA VAL A 30 12.62 -9.72 -3.52
C VAL A 30 12.40 -11.06 -4.22
N GLU A 31 13.47 -11.69 -4.71
CA GLU A 31 13.40 -13.00 -5.37
C GLU A 31 12.86 -14.07 -4.44
N HIS A 32 13.31 -14.08 -3.17
CA HIS A 32 12.82 -15.01 -2.16
C HIS A 32 11.30 -14.84 -1.92
N TYR A 33 10.82 -13.63 -1.66
CA TYR A 33 9.42 -13.38 -1.35
C TYR A 33 8.49 -13.59 -2.57
N ARG A 34 8.96 -13.28 -3.77
CA ARG A 34 8.26 -13.63 -5.01
C ARG A 34 8.13 -15.15 -5.15
N GLY A 35 9.22 -15.89 -4.94
CA GLY A 35 9.22 -17.35 -4.98
C GLY A 35 8.27 -17.96 -3.95
N CYS A 36 8.16 -17.37 -2.74
CA CYS A 36 7.19 -17.77 -1.73
C CYS A 36 5.75 -17.54 -2.20
N LEU A 37 5.44 -16.38 -2.79
CA LEU A 37 4.13 -16.06 -3.33
C LEU A 37 3.74 -17.01 -4.46
N GLU A 38 4.59 -17.21 -5.44
CA GLU A 38 4.37 -18.11 -6.59
C GLU A 38 4.19 -19.58 -6.13
N SER A 39 4.92 -19.98 -5.09
CA SER A 39 4.77 -21.30 -4.49
C SER A 39 3.42 -21.44 -3.78
N PHE A 40 2.98 -20.41 -3.06
CA PHE A 40 1.65 -20.39 -2.44
C PHE A 40 0.55 -20.47 -3.49
N GLU A 41 0.62 -19.67 -4.55
CA GLU A 41 -0.35 -19.68 -5.66
C GLU A 41 -0.45 -21.06 -6.33
N ARG A 42 0.69 -21.74 -6.53
CA ARG A 42 0.75 -23.08 -7.13
C ARG A 42 0.18 -24.16 -6.20
N MET A 43 0.49 -24.09 -4.90
CA MET A 43 0.05 -25.09 -3.93
C MET A 43 -1.41 -24.89 -3.49
N TYR A 44 -1.88 -23.65 -3.45
CA TYR A 44 -3.19 -23.28 -2.91
C TYR A 44 -3.97 -22.35 -3.86
N PRO A 45 -4.21 -22.72 -5.11
CA PRO A 45 -4.81 -21.83 -6.14
C PRO A 45 -6.19 -21.29 -5.74
N ASN A 46 -6.97 -22.06 -4.97
CA ASN A 46 -8.29 -21.64 -4.50
C ASN A 46 -8.24 -20.66 -3.31
N ASP A 47 -7.08 -20.53 -2.67
CA ASP A 47 -6.88 -19.74 -1.45
C ASP A 47 -6.14 -18.42 -1.70
N VAL A 48 -5.69 -18.14 -2.92
CA VAL A 48 -4.99 -16.89 -3.27
C VAL A 48 -5.78 -15.64 -2.86
N LYS A 49 -7.11 -15.70 -2.96
CA LYS A 49 -7.99 -14.61 -2.51
C LYS A 49 -7.86 -14.29 -1.01
N LYS A 50 -7.42 -15.22 -0.18
CA LYS A 50 -7.21 -15.03 1.26
C LYS A 50 -6.02 -14.10 1.55
N LEU A 51 -5.06 -13.98 0.62
CA LEU A 51 -3.93 -13.07 0.73
C LEU A 51 -4.34 -11.58 0.65
N LYS A 52 -5.57 -11.29 0.25
CA LYS A 52 -6.10 -9.91 0.18
C LYS A 52 -6.38 -9.27 1.54
N SER A 53 -6.24 -10.01 2.65
CA SER A 53 -6.46 -9.51 4.01
C SER A 53 -5.66 -10.31 5.03
N LYS A 54 -4.95 -9.60 5.91
CA LYS A 54 -4.20 -10.16 7.05
C LYS A 54 -3.30 -11.35 6.69
N SER A 55 -2.66 -11.28 5.52
CA SER A 55 -1.81 -12.35 4.97
C SER A 55 -0.63 -12.73 5.89
N HIS A 56 -0.16 -11.82 6.75
CA HIS A 56 0.88 -12.09 7.75
C HIS A 56 0.44 -13.09 8.84
N ILE A 57 -0.87 -13.28 9.03
CA ILE A 57 -1.38 -14.31 9.97
C ILE A 57 -1.42 -15.68 9.28
N LEU A 58 -1.61 -15.71 7.96
CA LEU A 58 -1.73 -16.94 7.18
C LEU A 58 -0.38 -17.49 6.74
N CYS A 59 0.57 -16.60 6.42
CA CYS A 59 1.84 -16.95 5.80
C CYS A 59 3.01 -16.49 6.66
N PRO A 60 3.82 -17.40 7.25
CA PRO A 60 4.99 -17.04 8.07
C PRO A 60 5.96 -16.10 7.34
N TRP A 61 6.24 -16.34 6.07
CA TRP A 61 7.12 -15.50 5.25
C TRP A 61 6.60 -14.07 5.08
N VAL A 62 5.28 -13.84 5.11
CA VAL A 62 4.72 -12.48 5.13
C VAL A 62 4.91 -11.84 6.49
N ALA A 63 4.80 -12.62 7.57
CA ALA A 63 5.11 -12.13 8.91
C ALA A 63 6.60 -11.78 9.07
N ASP A 64 7.49 -12.44 8.33
CA ASP A 64 8.93 -12.09 8.32
C ASP A 64 9.16 -10.74 7.63
N ILE A 65 8.43 -10.42 6.56
CA ILE A 65 8.43 -9.06 5.96
C ILE A 65 8.02 -8.01 7.00
N ALA A 66 6.99 -8.29 7.82
CA ALA A 66 6.55 -7.36 8.87
C ALA A 66 7.61 -7.10 9.96
N ARG A 67 8.62 -7.97 10.07
CA ARG A 67 9.72 -7.87 11.04
C ARG A 67 11.04 -7.44 10.39
N ASN A 68 11.06 -7.18 9.10
CA ASN A 68 12.26 -6.73 8.41
C ASN A 68 12.69 -5.37 8.96
N GLU A 69 13.93 -5.28 9.43
CA GLU A 69 14.46 -4.11 10.15
C GLU A 69 14.42 -2.86 9.27
N ASN A 70 14.79 -2.96 7.97
CA ASN A 70 14.77 -1.83 7.06
C ASN A 70 13.35 -1.26 6.86
N ILE A 71 12.32 -2.12 6.89
CA ILE A 71 10.92 -1.70 6.82
C ILE A 71 10.52 -1.05 8.14
N LEU A 72 10.84 -1.67 9.28
CA LEU A 72 10.49 -1.15 10.61
C LEU A 72 11.14 0.21 10.86
N ASP A 73 12.40 0.42 10.50
CA ASP A 73 13.12 1.68 10.65
C ASP A 73 12.42 2.84 9.95
N VAL A 74 11.88 2.60 8.74
CA VAL A 74 11.11 3.62 7.99
C VAL A 74 9.81 3.96 8.73
N TYR A 75 9.11 2.97 9.29
CA TYR A 75 7.89 3.23 10.06
C TYR A 75 8.20 3.89 11.41
N GLU A 76 9.27 3.46 12.09
CA GLU A 76 9.69 4.06 13.36
C GLU A 76 9.93 5.55 13.24
N ASP A 77 10.54 5.99 12.15
CA ASP A 77 10.77 7.41 11.86
C ASP A 77 9.48 8.24 11.73
N LEU A 78 8.37 7.59 11.36
CA LEU A 78 7.07 8.25 11.17
C LEU A 78 6.12 8.15 12.36
N ILE A 79 6.13 7.00 13.07
CA ILE A 79 5.14 6.69 14.12
C ILE A 79 5.75 6.31 15.46
N GLY A 80 7.09 6.37 15.59
CA GLY A 80 7.82 6.03 16.80
C GLY A 80 8.07 4.51 16.97
N PRO A 81 8.85 4.13 18.01
CA PRO A 81 9.42 2.78 18.13
C PRO A 81 8.41 1.69 18.55
N ASN A 82 7.22 2.06 19.02
CA ASN A 82 6.22 1.10 19.47
C ASN A 82 5.21 0.84 18.35
N ILE A 83 5.55 -0.09 17.46
CA ILE A 83 4.82 -0.37 16.22
C ILE A 83 3.99 -1.64 16.37
N LEU A 84 2.74 -1.58 15.89
CA LEU A 84 1.85 -2.74 15.72
C LEU A 84 1.56 -2.93 14.23
N CYS A 85 1.81 -4.14 13.71
CA CYS A 85 1.36 -4.54 12.40
C CYS A 85 -0.16 -4.73 12.42
N TYR A 86 -0.91 -3.77 11.86
CA TYR A 86 -2.36 -3.79 11.83
C TYR A 86 -2.88 -4.77 10.77
N SER A 87 -2.31 -4.74 9.56
CA SER A 87 -2.68 -5.63 8.48
C SER A 87 -1.57 -5.71 7.42
N MET A 88 -1.56 -6.83 6.69
CA MET A 88 -0.79 -6.95 5.44
C MET A 88 -1.68 -7.61 4.39
N ALA A 89 -1.70 -7.05 3.18
CA ALA A 89 -2.65 -7.44 2.16
C ALA A 89 -2.06 -7.34 0.76
N PHE A 90 -2.04 -8.44 0.02
CA PHE A 90 -1.63 -8.41 -1.37
C PHE A 90 -2.64 -7.67 -2.25
N ARG A 91 -2.11 -6.85 -3.13
CA ARG A 91 -2.83 -6.12 -4.18
C ARG A 91 -2.23 -6.48 -5.54
N ILE A 92 -2.50 -7.70 -5.95
CA ILE A 92 -2.02 -8.25 -7.23
C ILE A 92 -2.94 -7.75 -8.35
N LYS A 93 -2.34 -7.36 -9.48
CA LYS A 93 -3.04 -7.08 -10.72
C LYS A 93 -2.41 -7.86 -11.84
N ASP A 94 -3.20 -8.71 -12.47
CA ASP A 94 -2.78 -9.40 -13.69
C ASP A 94 -2.79 -8.45 -14.89
N PRO A 95 -2.07 -8.76 -15.97
CA PRO A 95 -2.02 -7.93 -17.18
C PRO A 95 -3.29 -8.11 -18.05
N ASP A 96 -4.47 -7.95 -17.43
CA ASP A 96 -5.77 -8.20 -18.05
C ASP A 96 -6.59 -6.91 -18.31
N GLY A 97 -6.04 -5.76 -17.86
CA GLY A 97 -6.66 -4.45 -18.02
C GLY A 97 -7.96 -4.24 -17.23
N LYS A 98 -8.28 -5.08 -16.23
CA LYS A 98 -9.58 -5.06 -15.54
C LYS A 98 -9.49 -4.53 -14.12
N THR A 99 -8.60 -5.09 -13.31
CA THR A 99 -8.56 -4.81 -11.87
C THR A 99 -8.08 -3.39 -11.56
N PHE A 100 -8.89 -2.61 -10.85
CA PHE A 100 -8.58 -1.23 -10.45
C PHE A 100 -9.02 -0.93 -9.01
N ALA A 101 -8.57 0.20 -8.45
CA ALA A 101 -9.15 0.84 -7.28
C ALA A 101 -9.59 2.26 -7.67
N GLY A 102 -10.87 2.58 -7.52
CA GLY A 102 -11.37 3.94 -7.68
C GLY A 102 -10.75 4.88 -6.65
N TRP A 103 -10.93 6.18 -6.82
CA TRP A 103 -10.49 7.17 -5.84
C TRP A 103 -11.19 6.96 -4.50
N HIS A 104 -10.41 6.75 -3.42
CA HIS A 104 -10.94 6.47 -2.09
C HIS A 104 -9.96 6.92 -1.00
N GLN A 105 -10.38 6.79 0.24
CA GLN A 105 -9.57 6.97 1.44
C GLN A 105 -9.76 5.74 2.33
N ASP A 106 -8.70 5.04 2.69
CA ASP A 106 -8.75 3.88 3.58
C ASP A 106 -9.23 4.26 4.99
N GLY A 107 -8.89 5.47 5.44
CA GLY A 107 -9.36 6.04 6.71
C GLY A 107 -10.88 6.20 6.81
N ALA A 108 -11.62 6.15 5.70
CA ALA A 108 -13.08 6.14 5.71
C ALA A 108 -13.65 4.84 6.28
N ALA A 109 -12.97 3.71 6.03
CA ALA A 109 -13.35 2.40 6.56
C ALA A 109 -12.65 2.09 7.90
N ASN A 110 -11.47 2.66 8.13
CA ASN A 110 -10.62 2.42 9.29
C ASN A 110 -10.23 3.75 9.96
N PRO A 111 -11.11 4.34 10.79
CA PRO A 111 -10.86 5.63 11.44
C PRO A 111 -9.89 5.53 12.62
N ILE A 112 -8.71 4.94 12.38
CA ILE A 112 -7.68 4.74 13.40
C ILE A 112 -6.98 6.07 13.67
N LYS A 113 -6.83 6.39 14.96
CA LYS A 113 -6.13 7.58 15.44
C LYS A 113 -5.00 7.16 16.41
N PRO A 114 -3.90 7.87 16.48
CA PRO A 114 -3.63 9.14 15.79
C PRO A 114 -3.37 8.96 14.29
N ILE A 115 -2.86 7.80 13.84
CA ILE A 115 -2.46 7.59 12.44
C ILE A 115 -2.40 6.10 12.08
N LEU A 116 -2.83 5.77 10.88
CA LEU A 116 -2.51 4.53 10.18
C LEU A 116 -1.61 4.87 8.99
N VAL A 117 -0.40 4.32 8.97
CA VAL A 117 0.54 4.45 7.85
C VAL A 117 0.48 3.17 7.02
N ILE A 118 0.29 3.33 5.73
CA ILE A 118 0.21 2.24 4.77
C ILE A 118 1.42 2.31 3.84
N GLY A 119 2.19 1.23 3.79
CA GLY A 119 3.28 1.07 2.83
C GLY A 119 2.84 0.18 1.68
N ALA A 120 3.09 0.63 0.46
CA ALA A 120 2.97 -0.19 -0.74
C ALA A 120 4.37 -0.76 -1.06
N LEU A 121 4.63 -2.00 -0.65
CA LEU A 121 5.89 -2.70 -0.93
C LEU A 121 5.80 -3.39 -2.28
N ALA A 122 6.68 -3.05 -3.20
CA ALA A 122 6.72 -3.62 -4.53
C ALA A 122 7.59 -4.89 -4.57
N LEU A 123 7.02 -6.02 -4.96
CA LEU A 123 7.77 -7.26 -5.25
C LEU A 123 8.02 -7.46 -6.75
N ALA A 124 7.57 -6.55 -7.59
CA ALA A 124 7.88 -6.38 -9.01
C ALA A 124 7.82 -4.90 -9.32
N ASP A 125 8.43 -4.46 -10.42
CA ASP A 125 8.34 -3.06 -10.85
C ASP A 125 6.88 -2.63 -10.98
N CYS A 126 6.57 -1.43 -10.49
CA CYS A 126 5.22 -0.89 -10.41
C CYS A 126 5.19 0.54 -10.96
N SER A 127 5.19 0.66 -12.29
CA SER A 127 5.06 1.94 -13.01
C SER A 127 3.59 2.30 -13.26
N LEU A 128 3.37 3.44 -13.90
CA LEU A 128 2.04 3.86 -14.33
C LEU A 128 1.36 2.80 -15.22
N ALA A 129 2.10 2.15 -16.13
CA ALA A 129 1.57 1.08 -16.97
C ALA A 129 1.09 -0.14 -16.17
N HIS A 130 1.74 -0.46 -15.07
CA HIS A 130 1.32 -1.53 -14.14
C HIS A 130 0.14 -1.12 -13.24
N GLY A 131 -0.35 0.12 -13.37
CA GLY A 131 -1.40 0.67 -12.51
C GLY A 131 -0.89 0.95 -11.10
N CYS A 132 0.21 1.69 -10.96
CA CYS A 132 0.74 2.13 -9.67
C CYS A 132 -0.27 2.97 -8.88
N LEU A 133 0.01 3.21 -7.61
CA LEU A 133 -0.80 4.11 -6.80
C LEU A 133 -0.69 5.54 -7.32
N LYS A 134 -1.81 6.26 -7.24
CA LYS A 134 -1.91 7.71 -7.43
C LYS A 134 -2.44 8.33 -6.15
N VAL A 135 -1.85 9.40 -5.69
CA VAL A 135 -2.24 10.11 -4.47
C VAL A 135 -2.52 11.58 -4.74
N ILE A 136 -3.41 12.19 -3.96
CA ILE A 136 -3.63 13.64 -3.98
C ILE A 136 -2.88 14.26 -2.79
N PRO A 137 -1.76 14.97 -3.00
CA PRO A 137 -0.95 15.55 -1.93
C PRO A 137 -1.75 16.43 -0.99
N GLY A 138 -1.54 16.31 0.33
CA GLY A 138 -2.17 17.11 1.36
C GLY A 138 -3.65 16.81 1.63
N SER A 139 -4.28 15.90 0.88
CA SER A 139 -5.71 15.60 1.01
C SER A 139 -6.10 14.97 2.35
N HIS A 140 -5.20 14.25 3.01
CA HIS A 140 -5.39 13.66 4.34
C HIS A 140 -5.75 14.70 5.42
N LYS A 141 -5.36 15.98 5.24
CA LYS A 141 -5.67 17.08 6.17
C LYS A 141 -7.09 17.63 6.02
N LYS A 142 -7.80 17.26 4.95
CA LYS A 142 -9.14 17.81 4.63
C LYS A 142 -10.28 16.97 5.18
N GLY A 143 -9.98 15.90 5.94
CA GLY A 143 -10.97 14.98 6.47
C GLY A 143 -11.39 13.93 5.45
N VAL A 144 -12.36 13.11 5.85
CA VAL A 144 -12.91 12.02 5.04
C VAL A 144 -14.04 12.55 4.17
N LEU A 145 -13.93 12.33 2.86
CA LEU A 145 -14.99 12.66 1.89
C LEU A 145 -16.08 11.57 1.88
N GLN A 146 -17.22 11.90 1.30
CA GLN A 146 -18.30 10.93 1.15
C GLN A 146 -17.92 9.85 0.13
N HIS A 147 -18.13 8.59 0.53
CA HIS A 147 -17.91 7.42 -0.34
C HIS A 147 -19.24 6.77 -0.70
N THR A 148 -19.29 6.17 -1.87
CA THR A 148 -20.41 5.37 -2.38
C THR A 148 -19.92 4.00 -2.79
N ASP A 149 -20.64 2.95 -2.45
CA ASP A 149 -20.35 1.57 -2.81
C ASP A 149 -20.97 1.24 -4.18
N THR A 150 -20.21 0.61 -5.06
CA THR A 150 -20.71 0.19 -6.40
C THR A 150 -20.93 -1.29 -6.53
N GLY A 151 -20.26 -2.09 -5.69
CA GLY A 151 -20.22 -3.55 -5.86
C GLY A 151 -19.55 -4.00 -7.16
N ASN A 152 -18.76 -3.13 -7.80
CA ASN A 152 -18.09 -3.47 -9.07
C ASN A 152 -17.13 -4.64 -8.87
N PRO A 153 -17.30 -5.78 -9.59
CA PRO A 153 -16.47 -6.98 -9.42
C PRO A 153 -15.02 -6.79 -9.87
N ASP A 154 -14.74 -5.81 -10.76
CA ASP A 154 -13.38 -5.50 -11.21
C ASP A 154 -12.63 -4.60 -10.22
N SER A 155 -13.32 -4.05 -9.22
CA SER A 155 -12.66 -3.30 -8.16
C SER A 155 -11.89 -4.24 -7.22
N ILE A 156 -10.64 -3.89 -6.92
CA ILE A 156 -9.84 -4.59 -5.91
C ILE A 156 -10.33 -4.30 -4.48
N LEU A 157 -11.14 -3.25 -4.33
CA LEU A 157 -11.78 -2.86 -3.08
C LEU A 157 -13.02 -3.73 -2.82
N SER A 158 -13.19 -4.22 -1.60
CA SER A 158 -14.20 -5.23 -1.25
C SER A 158 -15.65 -4.83 -1.55
N ARG A 159 -15.95 -3.53 -1.55
CA ARG A 159 -17.28 -2.97 -1.85
C ARG A 159 -17.30 -2.18 -3.14
N GLY A 160 -16.17 -2.06 -3.85
CA GLY A 160 -16.02 -1.20 -5.01
C GLY A 160 -16.23 0.28 -4.68
N GLN A 161 -15.97 0.68 -3.43
CA GLN A 161 -16.22 2.04 -2.94
C GLN A 161 -15.38 3.09 -3.69
N PHE A 162 -15.94 4.27 -3.86
CA PHE A 162 -15.26 5.42 -4.43
C PHE A 162 -15.78 6.73 -3.82
N ILE A 163 -14.98 7.79 -3.90
CA ILE A 163 -15.37 9.14 -3.49
C ILE A 163 -16.42 9.66 -4.46
N SER A 164 -17.60 10.03 -3.95
CA SER A 164 -18.73 10.53 -4.74
C SER A 164 -18.83 12.06 -4.78
N THR A 165 -17.94 12.77 -4.10
CA THR A 165 -17.85 14.23 -4.12
C THR A 165 -16.70 14.71 -4.98
N GLU A 166 -16.82 15.91 -5.54
CA GLU A 166 -15.76 16.50 -6.37
C GLU A 166 -14.49 16.81 -5.60
N PHE A 167 -13.36 16.57 -6.21
CA PHE A 167 -12.03 17.00 -5.79
C PHE A 167 -11.13 17.17 -7.03
N ASP A 168 -9.99 17.83 -6.85
CA ASP A 168 -9.11 18.17 -7.97
C ASP A 168 -8.14 17.02 -8.29
N GLU A 169 -8.53 16.17 -9.24
CA GLU A 169 -7.72 15.03 -9.71
C GLU A 169 -6.46 15.46 -10.48
N SER A 170 -6.38 16.69 -10.97
CA SER A 170 -5.22 17.18 -11.72
C SER A 170 -3.96 17.27 -10.87
N LYS A 171 -4.11 17.27 -9.54
CA LYS A 171 -3.02 17.29 -8.56
C LYS A 171 -2.45 15.91 -8.23
N ALA A 172 -2.95 14.86 -8.88
CA ALA A 172 -2.51 13.50 -8.60
C ALA A 172 -1.04 13.30 -8.94
N VAL A 173 -0.32 12.66 -8.01
CA VAL A 173 1.06 12.21 -8.15
C VAL A 173 1.08 10.70 -8.25
N ASN A 174 1.87 10.14 -9.17
CA ASN A 174 2.07 8.70 -9.30
C ASN A 174 3.15 8.23 -8.33
N LEU A 175 2.88 7.19 -7.56
CA LEU A 175 3.87 6.49 -6.74
C LEU A 175 4.40 5.29 -7.50
N GLU A 176 5.37 5.54 -8.38
CA GLU A 176 6.07 4.48 -9.13
C GLU A 176 7.16 3.88 -8.24
N LEU A 177 7.27 2.55 -8.25
CA LEU A 177 8.19 1.80 -7.40
C LEU A 177 8.97 0.78 -8.22
N LYS A 178 10.24 0.61 -7.88
CA LYS A 178 11.02 -0.54 -8.31
C LYS A 178 10.82 -1.72 -7.35
N ALA A 179 11.09 -2.92 -7.82
CA ALA A 179 11.08 -4.10 -6.97
C ALA A 179 12.03 -3.91 -5.76
N GLY A 180 11.53 -4.13 -4.55
CA GLY A 180 12.24 -3.90 -3.29
C GLY A 180 12.05 -2.52 -2.67
N GLU A 181 11.34 -1.61 -3.36
CA GLU A 181 11.01 -0.31 -2.81
C GLU A 181 9.63 -0.29 -2.13
N ILE A 182 9.49 0.58 -1.14
CA ILE A 182 8.23 0.89 -0.46
C ILE A 182 7.87 2.36 -0.65
N GLY A 183 6.64 2.64 -1.05
CA GLY A 183 6.06 3.97 -0.99
C GLY A 183 5.06 4.04 0.16
N LEU A 184 5.10 5.09 0.98
CA LEU A 184 4.25 5.20 2.18
C LEU A 184 3.19 6.27 2.00
N PHE A 185 2.02 6.04 2.60
CA PHE A 185 0.95 7.02 2.61
C PHE A 185 0.09 6.94 3.88
N ASN A 186 -0.47 8.08 4.24
CA ASN A 186 -1.45 8.20 5.33
C ASN A 186 -2.80 7.63 4.88
N ALA A 187 -3.45 6.79 5.68
CA ALA A 187 -4.75 6.21 5.35
C ALA A 187 -5.86 7.23 5.03
N GLY A 188 -5.70 8.47 5.47
CA GLY A 188 -6.62 9.57 5.14
C GLY A 188 -6.37 10.24 3.79
N ILE A 189 -5.30 9.89 3.06
CA ILE A 189 -5.02 10.48 1.75
C ILE A 189 -5.98 9.95 0.68
N ILE A 190 -6.42 10.83 -0.20
CA ILE A 190 -7.18 10.43 -1.39
C ILE A 190 -6.24 9.73 -2.35
N HIS A 191 -6.56 8.48 -2.70
CA HIS A 191 -5.71 7.70 -3.59
C HIS A 191 -6.53 6.77 -4.49
N SER A 192 -5.90 6.31 -5.55
CA SER A 192 -6.46 5.37 -6.51
C SER A 192 -5.37 4.48 -7.11
N SER A 193 -5.77 3.51 -7.90
CA SER A 193 -4.86 2.63 -8.61
C SER A 193 -5.53 2.18 -9.91
N PRO A 194 -5.16 2.75 -11.08
CA PRO A 194 -5.75 2.41 -12.37
C PRO A 194 -5.50 0.96 -12.76
N VAL A 195 -6.10 0.49 -13.84
CA VAL A 195 -5.89 -0.85 -14.38
C VAL A 195 -4.42 -1.07 -14.76
N ASN A 196 -4.00 -2.33 -14.77
CA ASN A 196 -2.70 -2.74 -15.31
C ASN A 196 -2.83 -2.91 -16.82
N THR A 197 -2.15 -2.06 -17.58
CA THR A 197 -2.10 -2.06 -19.06
C THR A 197 -0.77 -2.59 -19.61
N SER A 198 0.14 -3.02 -18.72
CA SER A 198 1.39 -3.66 -19.11
C SER A 198 1.18 -5.14 -19.46
N ASP A 199 2.23 -5.82 -19.86
CA ASP A 199 2.28 -7.26 -20.10
C ASP A 199 2.78 -8.06 -18.89
N GLU A 200 3.09 -7.38 -17.78
CA GLU A 200 3.59 -7.98 -16.56
C GLU A 200 2.62 -7.84 -15.39
N ARG A 201 2.71 -8.76 -14.42
CA ARG A 201 1.91 -8.69 -13.18
C ARG A 201 2.43 -7.60 -12.25
N ARG A 202 1.52 -6.81 -11.69
CA ARG A 202 1.82 -5.95 -10.55
C ARG A 202 1.71 -6.74 -9.26
N LEU A 203 2.82 -6.85 -8.52
CA LEU A 203 2.89 -7.53 -7.23
C LEU A 203 3.19 -6.52 -6.13
N VAL A 204 2.16 -6.01 -5.47
CA VAL A 204 2.27 -5.06 -4.35
C VAL A 204 1.70 -5.71 -3.09
N LEU A 205 2.45 -5.63 -1.99
CA LEU A 205 2.01 -5.96 -0.65
C LEU A 205 1.76 -4.66 0.12
N LEU A 206 0.52 -4.42 0.55
CA LEU A 206 0.25 -3.35 1.51
C LEU A 206 0.71 -3.80 2.89
N VAL A 207 1.49 -2.95 3.55
CA VAL A 207 2.01 -3.11 4.91
C VAL A 207 1.38 -1.99 5.74
N GLU A 208 0.49 -2.33 6.65
CA GLU A 208 -0.30 -1.38 7.42
C GLU A 208 0.16 -1.38 8.87
N MET A 209 0.76 -0.27 9.33
CA MET A 209 1.32 -0.14 10.67
C MET A 209 0.68 1.01 11.44
N ILE A 210 0.54 0.81 12.75
CA ILE A 210 0.02 1.81 13.69
C ILE A 210 0.92 1.88 14.92
N PRO A 211 0.96 3.03 15.62
CA PRO A 211 1.60 3.10 16.94
C PRO A 211 0.74 2.38 17.98
N THR A 212 1.36 1.79 19.00
CA THR A 212 0.66 0.99 20.02
C THR A 212 -0.21 1.81 20.98
N HIS A 213 -0.13 3.13 20.93
CA HIS A 213 -0.96 4.05 21.73
C HIS A 213 -2.20 4.58 20.95
N THR A 214 -2.62 3.83 19.96
CA THR A 214 -3.78 4.12 19.10
C THR A 214 -5.09 3.82 19.80
#